data_4df25ac1989ea7a2e19d6a15e276f619
#
_entry.id   4df25ac1989ea7a2e19d6a15e276f619
#
_cell.length_a   1.000
_cell.length_b   1.000
_cell.length_c   1.000
_cell.angle_alpha   90.00
_cell.angle_beta   90.00
_cell.angle_gamma   90.00
#
_symmetry.space_group_name_H-M   'P 1'
#
loop_
_entity.id
_entity.type
_entity.pdbx_description
1 polymer ?
#
loop_
_entity_poly.entity_id
_entity_poly.type
_entity_poly.pdbx_seq_one_letter_code
_entity_poly.pdbx_strand_id
1 'polypeptide(L)'
;MPADKGAMHMYDTYFHYAEEAEKAGRFQEAANQYRLAAKCLYENAATSRGSARESLIRRGDLLVGIADAMEKKEKQKTAAKTQSAVSGASGGKASRTPPVSNGSSDESNTVWQAERKPNITFDDIAGLDNVKQAIRERIILPRKHPEIFSQFRLKAEGGVLLYGPPGTGKTMIAKAIANEIDASFYSVRCSDIVGKYFGEAERNVKSLFETARGEDSAIIFFDEFEALAAKRGGNSTVMNRLVPELLSQMDGFTADDSQGKLLILAATNRPWDIDSAFLRPPRLTQKILVTLPDYPARLFLIEKAFRNVPVDGFDAGVCAERTDGSNAADIVALCNQIKMAAVQRTISVNGATSPVTAEDLELALSRYRPSVQKSDIIQLKRWEESQGV
;
A
#
# COMPACT_ATOMS: atom_id res chain seq x y z
N MET A 1 3.68 -22.48 -35.43
CA MET A 1 5.02 -22.03 -35.85
C MET A 1 5.88 -21.89 -34.64
N PRO A 2 7.08 -22.45 -34.55
CA PRO A 2 7.92 -22.34 -33.36
C PRO A 2 8.33 -20.89 -33.16
N ALA A 3 8.22 -20.41 -31.92
CA ALA A 3 8.75 -19.14 -31.50
C ALA A 3 10.22 -19.02 -31.92
N ASP A 4 10.59 -17.86 -32.43
CA ASP A 4 11.91 -17.60 -32.98
C ASP A 4 12.97 -17.80 -31.88
N LYS A 5 13.65 -18.96 -31.95
CA LYS A 5 14.71 -19.32 -30.99
C LYS A 5 15.84 -18.28 -30.93
N GLY A 6 16.00 -17.46 -31.99
CA GLY A 6 17.02 -16.44 -32.08
C GLY A 6 16.72 -15.24 -31.14
N ALA A 7 15.49 -14.75 -31.12
CA ALA A 7 15.12 -13.58 -30.30
C ALA A 7 15.12 -13.89 -28.77
N MET A 8 14.81 -15.14 -28.41
CA MET A 8 14.87 -15.56 -27.00
C MET A 8 16.31 -15.75 -26.52
N HIS A 9 17.20 -16.22 -27.37
CA HIS A 9 18.63 -16.33 -27.07
C HIS A 9 19.28 -14.94 -26.90
N MET A 10 18.89 -13.97 -27.72
CA MET A 10 19.34 -12.56 -27.55
C MET A 10 18.83 -11.94 -26.29
N TYR A 11 17.58 -12.21 -25.89
CA TYR A 11 17.03 -11.78 -24.61
C TYR A 11 17.88 -12.25 -23.43
N ASP A 12 18.17 -13.55 -23.35
CA ASP A 12 18.97 -14.14 -22.27
C ASP A 12 20.38 -13.51 -22.22
N THR A 13 20.98 -13.24 -23.38
CA THR A 13 22.28 -12.59 -23.48
C THR A 13 22.26 -11.17 -22.94
N TYR A 14 21.33 -10.32 -23.38
CA TYR A 14 21.21 -8.94 -22.92
C TYR A 14 20.83 -8.86 -21.45
N PHE A 15 19.96 -9.75 -20.97
CA PHE A 15 19.58 -9.81 -19.57
C PHE A 15 20.77 -10.16 -18.68
N HIS A 16 21.57 -11.14 -19.06
CA HIS A 16 22.78 -11.52 -18.32
C HIS A 16 23.80 -10.39 -18.25
N TYR A 17 24.08 -9.72 -19.39
CA TYR A 17 24.97 -8.55 -19.40
C TYR A 17 24.44 -7.40 -18.55
N ALA A 18 23.12 -7.18 -18.50
CA ALA A 18 22.52 -6.18 -17.65
C ALA A 18 22.76 -6.47 -16.17
N GLU A 19 22.58 -7.73 -15.73
CA GLU A 19 22.85 -8.14 -14.36
C GLU A 19 24.35 -8.01 -13.98
N GLU A 20 25.27 -8.35 -14.89
CA GLU A 20 26.70 -8.20 -14.66
C GLU A 20 27.09 -6.72 -14.54
N ALA A 21 26.55 -5.86 -15.41
CA ALA A 21 26.81 -4.43 -15.36
C ALA A 21 26.22 -3.80 -14.07
N GLU A 22 25.04 -4.23 -13.63
CA GLU A 22 24.44 -3.80 -12.37
C GLU A 22 25.31 -4.19 -11.16
N LYS A 23 25.73 -5.46 -11.08
CA LYS A 23 26.64 -5.94 -10.02
C LYS A 23 27.98 -5.20 -9.99
N ALA A 24 28.45 -4.77 -11.15
CA ALA A 24 29.69 -3.98 -11.27
C ALA A 24 29.48 -2.47 -10.97
N GLY A 25 28.25 -2.04 -10.63
CA GLY A 25 27.89 -0.66 -10.34
C GLY A 25 27.96 0.28 -11.57
N ARG A 26 27.89 -0.29 -12.78
CA ARG A 26 27.86 0.42 -14.08
C ARG A 26 26.40 0.63 -14.50
N PHE A 27 25.68 1.48 -13.76
CA PHE A 27 24.21 1.57 -13.85
C PHE A 27 23.70 2.07 -15.19
N GLN A 28 24.44 2.96 -15.88
CA GLN A 28 24.04 3.42 -17.22
C GLN A 28 24.12 2.30 -18.26
N GLU A 29 25.14 1.44 -18.16
CA GLU A 29 25.32 0.29 -19.04
C GLU A 29 24.24 -0.77 -18.74
N ALA A 30 23.96 -1.05 -17.47
CA ALA A 30 22.89 -1.94 -17.05
C ALA A 30 21.52 -1.48 -17.60
N ALA A 31 21.20 -0.19 -17.50
CA ALA A 31 19.95 0.37 -18.01
C ALA A 31 19.81 0.14 -19.54
N ASN A 32 20.88 0.36 -20.30
CA ASN A 32 20.87 0.14 -21.75
C ASN A 32 20.63 -1.34 -22.09
N GLN A 33 21.28 -2.25 -21.38
CA GLN A 33 21.14 -3.69 -21.63
C GLN A 33 19.73 -4.19 -21.23
N TYR A 34 19.14 -3.71 -20.13
CA TYR A 34 17.75 -4.03 -19.77
C TYR A 34 16.75 -3.54 -20.82
N ARG A 35 16.96 -2.36 -21.44
CA ARG A 35 16.13 -1.88 -22.54
C ARG A 35 16.24 -2.72 -23.79
N LEU A 36 17.43 -3.24 -24.12
CA LEU A 36 17.63 -4.16 -25.23
C LEU A 36 16.93 -5.50 -24.98
N ALA A 37 17.01 -6.04 -23.77
CA ALA A 37 16.28 -7.24 -23.37
C ALA A 37 14.75 -7.02 -23.46
N ALA A 38 14.23 -5.88 -23.01
CA ALA A 38 12.82 -5.53 -23.13
C ALA A 38 12.37 -5.45 -24.60
N LYS A 39 13.18 -4.88 -25.48
CA LYS A 39 12.92 -4.82 -26.92
C LYS A 39 12.76 -6.21 -27.53
N CYS A 40 13.61 -7.17 -27.18
CA CYS A 40 13.47 -8.55 -27.63
C CYS A 40 12.15 -9.19 -27.19
N LEU A 41 11.65 -8.87 -25.98
CA LEU A 41 10.36 -9.36 -25.51
C LEU A 41 9.19 -8.73 -26.27
N TYR A 42 9.25 -7.43 -26.62
CA TYR A 42 8.20 -6.77 -27.41
C TYR A 42 8.19 -7.29 -28.85
N GLU A 43 9.33 -7.56 -29.46
CA GLU A 43 9.42 -8.17 -30.81
C GLU A 43 8.80 -9.56 -30.80
N ASN A 44 9.07 -10.38 -29.78
CA ASN A 44 8.41 -11.69 -29.59
C ASN A 44 6.91 -11.56 -29.33
N ALA A 45 6.48 -10.53 -28.59
CA ALA A 45 5.08 -10.28 -28.33
C ALA A 45 4.32 -9.89 -29.61
N ALA A 46 4.96 -9.23 -30.57
CA ALA A 46 4.35 -8.86 -31.85
C ALA A 46 3.96 -10.08 -32.69
N THR A 47 4.69 -11.18 -32.57
CA THR A 47 4.45 -12.46 -33.29
C THR A 47 3.56 -13.43 -32.49
N SER A 48 3.34 -13.19 -31.20
CA SER A 48 2.57 -14.03 -30.28
C SER A 48 1.10 -13.62 -30.19
N ARG A 49 0.21 -14.54 -29.75
CA ARG A 49 -1.24 -14.29 -29.60
C ARG A 49 -1.74 -14.69 -28.22
N GLY A 50 -2.86 -14.07 -27.77
CA GLY A 50 -3.53 -14.41 -26.52
C GLY A 50 -2.71 -14.10 -25.26
N SER A 51 -2.84 -14.92 -24.23
CA SER A 51 -2.19 -14.75 -22.92
C SER A 51 -0.65 -14.74 -22.98
N ALA A 52 -0.06 -15.42 -23.95
CA ALA A 52 1.39 -15.41 -24.17
C ALA A 52 1.89 -14.01 -24.56
N ARG A 53 1.16 -13.29 -25.43
CA ARG A 53 1.47 -11.92 -25.81
C ARG A 53 1.44 -10.97 -24.61
N GLU A 54 0.39 -11.05 -23.81
CA GLU A 54 0.26 -10.21 -22.61
C GLU A 54 1.37 -10.46 -21.59
N SER A 55 1.76 -11.73 -21.40
CA SER A 55 2.85 -12.09 -20.50
C SER A 55 4.19 -11.51 -20.96
N LEU A 56 4.48 -11.55 -22.26
CA LEU A 56 5.72 -10.98 -22.81
C LEU A 56 5.76 -9.46 -22.69
N ILE A 57 4.63 -8.78 -22.93
CA ILE A 57 4.52 -7.32 -22.76
C ILE A 57 4.76 -6.95 -21.30
N ARG A 58 4.10 -7.59 -20.33
CA ARG A 58 4.29 -7.31 -18.90
C ARG A 58 5.74 -7.49 -18.45
N ARG A 59 6.43 -8.52 -18.96
CA ARG A 59 7.85 -8.72 -18.66
C ARG A 59 8.73 -7.65 -19.30
N GLY A 60 8.40 -7.18 -20.51
CA GLY A 60 9.06 -6.05 -21.16
C GLY A 60 8.90 -4.76 -20.36
N ASP A 61 7.69 -4.43 -19.91
CA ASP A 61 7.39 -3.25 -19.09
C ASP A 61 8.17 -3.27 -17.77
N LEU A 62 8.29 -4.45 -17.15
CA LEU A 62 9.09 -4.61 -15.92
C LEU A 62 10.57 -4.27 -16.16
N LEU A 63 11.15 -4.73 -17.26
CA LEU A 63 12.56 -4.45 -17.60
C LEU A 63 12.80 -2.97 -17.91
N VAL A 64 11.85 -2.29 -18.53
CA VAL A 64 11.91 -0.83 -18.74
C VAL A 64 11.89 -0.11 -17.40
N GLY A 65 11.02 -0.53 -16.47
CA GLY A 65 10.99 0.03 -15.11
C GLY A 65 12.32 -0.16 -14.35
N ILE A 66 12.96 -1.33 -14.50
CA ILE A 66 14.29 -1.58 -13.92
C ILE A 66 15.35 -0.66 -14.56
N ALA A 67 15.33 -0.50 -15.89
CA ALA A 67 16.26 0.38 -16.60
C ALA A 67 16.15 1.85 -16.12
N ASP A 68 14.93 2.35 -15.93
CA ASP A 68 14.69 3.71 -15.42
C ASP A 68 15.17 3.87 -13.97
N ALA A 69 15.05 2.83 -13.14
CA ALA A 69 15.60 2.82 -11.79
C ALA A 69 17.14 2.87 -11.78
N MET A 70 17.79 2.17 -12.72
CA MET A 70 19.26 2.21 -12.89
C MET A 70 19.75 3.60 -13.31
N GLU A 71 19.06 4.27 -14.21
CA GLU A 71 19.41 5.65 -14.59
C GLU A 71 19.28 6.63 -13.42
N LYS A 72 18.28 6.46 -12.56
CA LYS A 72 18.14 7.26 -11.34
C LYS A 72 19.31 7.03 -10.38
N LYS A 73 19.74 5.78 -10.20
CA LYS A 73 20.92 5.44 -9.38
C LYS A 73 22.20 6.08 -9.93
N GLU A 74 22.41 6.10 -11.24
CA GLU A 74 23.58 6.73 -11.85
C GLU A 74 23.58 8.26 -11.64
N LYS A 75 22.43 8.92 -11.81
CA LYS A 75 22.28 10.35 -11.54
C LYS A 75 22.58 10.70 -10.07
N GLN A 76 22.14 9.88 -9.13
CA GLN A 76 22.43 10.05 -7.70
C GLN A 76 23.92 9.85 -7.40
N LYS A 77 24.57 8.85 -8.00
CA LYS A 77 25.99 8.57 -7.85
C LYS A 77 26.85 9.74 -8.41
N THR A 78 26.43 10.32 -9.51
CA THR A 78 27.09 11.47 -10.13
C THR A 78 26.93 12.74 -9.28
N ALA A 79 25.72 12.97 -8.74
CA ALA A 79 25.45 14.11 -7.85
C ALA A 79 26.25 14.02 -6.53
N ALA A 80 26.36 12.83 -5.93
CA ALA A 80 27.16 12.61 -4.74
C ALA A 80 28.66 12.85 -4.99
N LYS A 81 29.17 12.48 -6.18
CA LYS A 81 30.56 12.72 -6.57
C LYS A 81 30.87 14.21 -6.77
N THR A 82 29.90 15.00 -7.22
CA THR A 82 30.04 16.45 -7.41
C THR A 82 30.03 17.19 -6.07
N GLN A 83 29.26 16.72 -5.07
CA GLN A 83 29.26 17.30 -3.73
C GLN A 83 30.54 17.03 -2.94
N SER A 84 31.19 15.87 -3.14
CA SER A 84 32.47 15.56 -2.49
C SER A 84 33.67 16.29 -3.09
N ALA A 85 33.57 16.84 -4.31
CA ALA A 85 34.62 17.63 -4.96
C ALA A 85 34.64 19.11 -4.54
N VAL A 86 33.60 19.61 -3.89
CA VAL A 86 33.51 21.05 -3.46
C VAL A 86 33.93 21.25 -1.99
N SER A 87 34.09 20.19 -1.20
CA SER A 87 34.48 20.30 0.22
C SER A 87 35.97 20.03 0.54
N GLY A 88 36.84 20.02 -0.44
CA GLY A 88 38.25 19.67 -0.32
C GLY A 88 39.23 20.84 -0.46
N ALA A 89 39.08 21.96 0.31
CA ALA A 89 40.12 22.97 0.44
C ALA A 89 40.06 23.68 1.80
N SER A 90 40.71 23.11 2.82
CA SER A 90 41.52 23.80 3.84
C SER A 90 42.02 22.83 4.91
N GLY A 91 43.25 22.64 4.93
CA GLY A 91 44.34 22.60 5.89
C GLY A 91 44.26 21.79 7.18
N GLY A 92 45.33 20.97 7.41
CA GLY A 92 45.82 20.71 8.77
C GLY A 92 46.19 19.25 9.08
N LYS A 93 47.48 18.97 9.09
CA LYS A 93 48.16 17.71 9.50
C LYS A 93 47.75 17.17 10.87
N ALA A 94 47.56 15.84 10.99
CA ALA A 94 48.25 15.03 12.02
C ALA A 94 48.03 13.52 11.76
N SER A 95 49.14 12.82 11.82
CA SER A 95 49.38 11.38 11.74
C SER A 95 48.64 10.58 12.80
N ARG A 96 48.12 9.37 12.42
CA ARG A 96 48.29 8.10 13.17
C ARG A 96 47.67 6.92 12.42
N THR A 97 48.40 5.84 12.44
CA THR A 97 48.21 4.51 11.86
C THR A 97 46.87 3.80 12.18
N PRO A 98 46.41 2.87 11.32
CA PRO A 98 45.10 2.22 11.42
C PRO A 98 45.13 0.95 12.29
N PRO A 99 44.05 0.57 12.92
CA PRO A 99 43.83 -0.82 13.25
C PRO A 99 42.99 -1.51 12.14
N VAL A 100 43.44 -2.68 11.82
CA VAL A 100 42.75 -3.67 10.96
C VAL A 100 41.43 -4.03 11.64
N SER A 101 40.33 -3.94 10.93
CA SER A 101 39.11 -4.61 11.32
C SER A 101 38.41 -5.20 10.08
N ASN A 102 38.09 -6.44 10.25
CA ASN A 102 37.40 -7.42 9.42
C ASN A 102 36.21 -6.89 8.64
N GLY A 103 36.00 -7.57 7.51
CA GLY A 103 34.90 -7.35 6.59
C GLY A 103 33.53 -7.21 7.26
N SER A 104 32.88 -6.11 6.97
CA SER A 104 31.46 -5.94 7.14
C SER A 104 30.83 -6.09 5.76
N SER A 105 30.10 -7.20 5.60
CA SER A 105 29.09 -7.39 4.57
C SER A 105 28.20 -6.15 4.51
N ASP A 106 27.99 -5.57 3.34
CA ASP A 106 26.96 -4.57 3.07
C ASP A 106 25.59 -5.21 3.38
N GLU A 107 25.14 -5.04 4.60
CA GLU A 107 23.76 -5.28 4.98
C GLU A 107 22.94 -4.11 4.43
N SER A 108 22.20 -4.37 3.36
CA SER A 108 21.12 -3.49 2.93
C SER A 108 19.99 -3.57 3.96
N ASN A 109 20.19 -2.94 5.11
CA ASN A 109 19.13 -2.76 6.10
C ASN A 109 18.07 -1.83 5.47
N THR A 110 16.88 -2.34 5.25
CA THR A 110 15.72 -1.50 4.91
C THR A 110 15.49 -0.55 6.08
N VAL A 111 15.82 0.74 5.89
CA VAL A 111 15.56 1.75 6.90
C VAL A 111 14.08 2.09 6.85
N TRP A 112 13.32 1.58 7.81
CA TRP A 112 11.92 1.92 7.96
C TRP A 112 11.78 3.36 8.42
N GLN A 113 11.02 4.15 7.65
CA GLN A 113 10.71 5.52 7.98
C GLN A 113 9.22 5.65 8.21
N ALA A 114 8.85 6.25 9.35
CA ALA A 114 7.46 6.61 9.59
C ALA A 114 6.97 7.56 8.48
N GLU A 115 5.79 7.31 7.95
CA GLU A 115 5.11 8.30 7.13
C GLU A 115 4.93 9.58 7.98
N ARG A 116 5.04 10.76 7.34
CA ARG A 116 4.66 12.00 8.00
C ARG A 116 3.27 11.83 8.57
N LYS A 117 3.05 12.34 9.80
CA LYS A 117 1.75 12.27 10.49
C LYS A 117 0.61 12.48 9.50
N PRO A 118 -0.29 11.49 9.30
CA PRO A 118 -1.36 11.63 8.32
C PRO A 118 -2.29 12.78 8.74
N ASN A 119 -2.56 13.70 7.84
CA ASN A 119 -3.50 14.79 8.08
C ASN A 119 -4.94 14.39 7.70
N ILE A 120 -5.35 13.17 8.12
CA ILE A 120 -6.69 12.62 7.89
C ILE A 120 -7.35 12.46 9.26
N THR A 121 -8.57 12.98 9.40
CA THR A 121 -9.39 12.86 10.60
C THR A 121 -10.61 11.98 10.35
N PHE A 122 -11.32 11.58 11.40
CA PHE A 122 -12.58 10.84 11.24
C PHE A 122 -13.67 11.67 10.55
N ASP A 123 -13.57 13.00 10.55
CA ASP A 123 -14.51 13.88 9.84
C ASP A 123 -14.31 13.84 8.32
N ASP A 124 -13.14 13.39 7.88
CA ASP A 124 -12.87 13.17 6.45
C ASP A 124 -13.48 11.88 5.91
N ILE A 125 -13.89 10.97 6.78
CA ILE A 125 -14.45 9.66 6.47
C ILE A 125 -15.97 9.76 6.50
N ALA A 126 -16.62 9.47 5.38
CA ALA A 126 -18.07 9.52 5.25
C ALA A 126 -18.74 8.36 6.00
N GLY A 127 -19.75 8.64 6.81
CA GLY A 127 -20.55 7.65 7.53
C GLY A 127 -19.71 6.77 8.48
N LEU A 128 -20.05 5.49 8.54
CA LEU A 128 -19.37 4.47 9.37
C LEU A 128 -19.38 4.83 10.87
N ASP A 129 -20.43 5.49 11.38
CA ASP A 129 -20.47 6.01 12.75
C ASP A 129 -20.30 4.92 13.80
N ASN A 130 -20.93 3.77 13.61
CA ASN A 130 -20.75 2.61 14.49
C ASN A 130 -19.30 2.11 14.50
N VAL A 131 -18.63 2.11 13.33
CA VAL A 131 -17.23 1.71 13.19
C VAL A 131 -16.33 2.73 13.90
N LYS A 132 -16.57 4.03 13.68
CA LYS A 132 -15.83 5.12 14.34
C LYS A 132 -15.98 5.05 15.86
N GLN A 133 -17.19 4.79 16.35
CA GLN A 133 -17.44 4.63 17.78
C GLN A 133 -16.73 3.40 18.35
N ALA A 134 -16.83 2.25 17.70
CA ALA A 134 -16.12 1.03 18.11
C ALA A 134 -14.60 1.24 18.17
N ILE A 135 -14.04 1.97 17.19
CA ILE A 135 -12.62 2.33 17.16
C ILE A 135 -12.27 3.25 18.35
N ARG A 136 -13.08 4.27 18.62
CA ARG A 136 -12.86 5.18 19.76
C ARG A 136 -12.86 4.43 21.09
N GLU A 137 -13.85 3.58 21.31
CA GLU A 137 -14.02 2.85 22.57
C GLU A 137 -12.95 1.77 22.77
N ARG A 138 -12.66 0.98 21.76
CA ARG A 138 -11.80 -0.22 21.88
C ARG A 138 -10.33 0.04 21.63
N ILE A 139 -10.00 1.10 20.89
CA ILE A 139 -8.62 1.35 20.43
C ILE A 139 -8.08 2.67 20.99
N ILE A 140 -8.82 3.78 20.84
CA ILE A 140 -8.34 5.11 21.16
C ILE A 140 -8.40 5.36 22.68
N LEU A 141 -9.53 5.13 23.32
CA LEU A 141 -9.69 5.38 24.74
C LEU A 141 -8.72 4.61 25.62
N PRO A 142 -8.47 3.29 25.41
CA PRO A 142 -7.47 2.54 26.20
C PRO A 142 -6.06 3.12 26.11
N ARG A 143 -5.72 3.74 24.96
CA ARG A 143 -4.40 4.34 24.73
C ARG A 143 -4.28 5.77 25.24
N LYS A 144 -5.37 6.53 25.19
CA LYS A 144 -5.40 7.91 25.74
C LYS A 144 -5.49 7.93 27.27
N HIS A 145 -6.07 6.90 27.89
CA HIS A 145 -6.34 6.83 29.33
C HIS A 145 -5.90 5.48 29.95
N PRO A 146 -4.63 5.06 29.77
CA PRO A 146 -4.17 3.74 30.22
C PRO A 146 -4.31 3.57 31.73
N GLU A 147 -4.17 4.63 32.52
CA GLU A 147 -4.32 4.65 33.96
C GLU A 147 -5.73 4.25 34.40
N ILE A 148 -6.78 4.72 33.69
CA ILE A 148 -8.17 4.38 34.00
C ILE A 148 -8.41 2.89 33.71
N PHE A 149 -8.00 2.43 32.52
CA PHE A 149 -8.16 1.01 32.14
C PHE A 149 -7.43 0.07 33.10
N SER A 150 -6.24 0.46 33.56
CA SER A 150 -5.46 -0.30 34.55
C SER A 150 -6.20 -0.44 35.89
N GLN A 151 -6.87 0.61 36.38
CA GLN A 151 -7.69 0.55 37.60
C GLN A 151 -8.81 -0.49 37.51
N PHE A 152 -9.41 -0.63 36.33
CA PHE A 152 -10.43 -1.64 36.05
C PHE A 152 -9.86 -3.00 35.62
N ARG A 153 -8.52 -3.18 35.65
CA ARG A 153 -7.81 -4.38 35.17
C ARG A 153 -8.12 -4.72 33.70
N LEU A 154 -8.48 -3.72 32.92
CA LEU A 154 -8.66 -3.84 31.49
C LEU A 154 -7.33 -3.56 30.80
N LYS A 155 -6.93 -4.40 29.84
CA LYS A 155 -5.74 -4.18 29.01
C LYS A 155 -6.19 -3.74 27.61
N ALA A 156 -5.39 -2.91 26.97
CA ALA A 156 -5.53 -2.70 25.53
C ALA A 156 -5.33 -4.05 24.83
N GLU A 157 -6.39 -4.57 24.25
CA GLU A 157 -6.35 -5.88 23.59
C GLU A 157 -5.73 -5.77 22.21
N GLY A 158 -4.78 -6.63 21.89
CA GLY A 158 -4.26 -7.04 20.60
C GLY A 158 -4.27 -6.02 19.45
N GLY A 159 -4.04 -6.52 18.25
CA GLY A 159 -4.18 -5.76 17.00
C GLY A 159 -5.60 -5.78 16.46
N VAL A 160 -5.81 -4.98 15.42
CA VAL A 160 -7.11 -4.77 14.76
C VAL A 160 -7.05 -5.25 13.32
N LEU A 161 -8.05 -6.01 12.92
CA LEU A 161 -8.29 -6.38 11.53
C LEU A 161 -9.45 -5.54 10.98
N LEU A 162 -9.16 -4.64 10.06
CA LEU A 162 -10.15 -3.95 9.24
C LEU A 162 -10.46 -4.81 8.02
N TYR A 163 -11.67 -5.29 7.88
CA TYR A 163 -12.05 -6.13 6.74
C TYR A 163 -13.30 -5.59 6.05
N GLY A 164 -13.47 -5.91 4.78
CA GLY A 164 -14.63 -5.44 4.00
C GLY A 164 -14.31 -5.27 2.52
N PRO A 165 -15.29 -4.86 1.70
CA PRO A 165 -15.11 -4.71 0.27
C PRO A 165 -13.97 -3.75 -0.09
N PRO A 166 -13.33 -3.89 -1.26
CA PRO A 166 -12.32 -2.94 -1.71
C PRO A 166 -12.92 -1.53 -1.87
N GLY A 167 -12.09 -0.50 -1.72
CA GLY A 167 -12.49 0.90 -1.92
C GLY A 167 -13.43 1.49 -0.86
N THR A 168 -13.59 0.84 0.32
CA THR A 168 -14.42 1.34 1.43
C THR A 168 -13.69 2.27 2.39
N GLY A 169 -12.39 2.53 2.20
CA GLY A 169 -11.63 3.49 3.01
C GLY A 169 -10.88 2.90 4.21
N LYS A 170 -10.60 1.58 4.24
CA LYS A 170 -9.85 0.93 5.34
C LYS A 170 -8.52 1.60 5.64
N THR A 171 -7.74 1.94 4.62
CA THR A 171 -6.46 2.66 4.76
C THR A 171 -6.65 4.08 5.31
N MET A 172 -7.75 4.76 4.94
CA MET A 172 -8.09 6.08 5.50
C MET A 172 -8.44 6.00 6.98
N ILE A 173 -9.19 4.96 7.39
CA ILE A 173 -9.50 4.69 8.79
C ILE A 173 -8.21 4.48 9.59
N ALA A 174 -7.27 3.68 9.09
CA ALA A 174 -5.99 3.45 9.75
C ALA A 174 -5.20 4.76 9.95
N LYS A 175 -5.18 5.63 8.95
CA LYS A 175 -4.55 6.94 9.02
C LYS A 175 -5.26 7.89 9.99
N ALA A 176 -6.59 7.86 10.05
CA ALA A 176 -7.36 8.65 11.03
C ALA A 176 -7.09 8.20 12.48
N ILE A 177 -6.95 6.89 12.71
CA ILE A 177 -6.56 6.36 14.03
C ILE A 177 -5.18 6.91 14.42
N ALA A 178 -4.19 6.85 13.52
CA ALA A 178 -2.85 7.34 13.77
C ALA A 178 -2.82 8.83 14.12
N ASN A 179 -3.60 9.63 13.41
CA ASN A 179 -3.74 11.06 13.71
C ASN A 179 -4.37 11.32 15.09
N GLU A 180 -5.40 10.54 15.44
CA GLU A 180 -6.15 10.71 16.68
C GLU A 180 -5.35 10.37 17.96
N ILE A 181 -4.45 9.36 17.89
CA ILE A 181 -3.59 8.94 18.99
C ILE A 181 -2.17 9.51 18.94
N ASP A 182 -1.88 10.36 17.97
CA ASP A 182 -0.56 11.00 17.77
C ASP A 182 0.58 9.99 17.63
N ALA A 183 0.39 8.96 16.82
CA ALA A 183 1.35 7.89 16.64
C ALA A 183 2.15 8.01 15.33
N SER A 184 3.41 7.56 15.37
CA SER A 184 4.23 7.29 14.19
C SER A 184 3.56 6.21 13.33
N PHE A 185 3.36 6.44 12.03
CA PHE A 185 2.61 5.57 11.16
C PHE A 185 3.52 4.86 10.14
N TYR A 186 3.64 3.54 10.25
CA TYR A 186 4.39 2.70 9.35
C TYR A 186 3.44 1.94 8.44
N SER A 187 3.31 2.40 7.20
CA SER A 187 2.50 1.72 6.17
C SER A 187 3.34 0.67 5.46
N VAL A 188 2.90 -0.58 5.53
CA VAL A 188 3.65 -1.74 5.07
C VAL A 188 2.84 -2.52 4.05
N ARG A 189 3.43 -2.76 2.88
CA ARG A 189 2.90 -3.65 1.84
C ARG A 189 3.71 -4.93 1.76
N CYS A 190 3.13 -5.96 1.16
CA CYS A 190 3.83 -7.22 0.91
C CYS A 190 5.16 -7.01 0.16
N SER A 191 5.18 -6.10 -0.83
CA SER A 191 6.36 -5.74 -1.61
C SER A 191 7.50 -5.15 -0.79
N ASP A 192 7.20 -4.52 0.33
CA ASP A 192 8.18 -3.82 1.17
C ASP A 192 8.90 -4.79 2.09
N ILE A 193 8.26 -5.92 2.39
CA ILE A 193 8.81 -6.99 3.24
C ILE A 193 9.53 -8.04 2.42
N VAL A 194 8.93 -8.48 1.30
CA VAL A 194 9.47 -9.57 0.47
C VAL A 194 10.66 -9.06 -0.33
N GLY A 195 11.87 -9.35 0.17
CA GLY A 195 13.11 -9.05 -0.53
C GLY A 195 13.48 -10.08 -1.60
N LYS A 196 14.49 -9.76 -2.38
CA LYS A 196 15.01 -10.63 -3.45
C LYS A 196 15.89 -11.77 -2.91
N TYR A 197 16.48 -11.59 -1.72
CA TYR A 197 17.44 -12.51 -1.15
C TYR A 197 16.85 -13.36 -0.03
N PHE A 198 17.43 -14.54 0.14
CA PHE A 198 17.05 -15.48 1.19
C PHE A 198 17.28 -14.91 2.60
N GLY A 199 16.24 -14.92 3.46
CA GLY A 199 16.29 -14.39 4.81
C GLY A 199 16.13 -12.88 4.93
N GLU A 200 15.93 -12.16 3.82
CA GLU A 200 15.72 -10.72 3.81
C GLU A 200 14.34 -10.35 4.36
N ALA A 201 13.32 -11.12 4.02
CA ALA A 201 11.95 -10.89 4.47
C ALA A 201 11.82 -10.99 6.00
N GLU A 202 12.44 -12.00 6.61
CA GLU A 202 12.44 -12.18 8.06
C GLU A 202 13.19 -11.04 8.77
N ARG A 203 14.34 -10.61 8.21
CA ARG A 203 15.09 -9.46 8.72
C ARG A 203 14.30 -8.16 8.60
N ASN A 204 13.62 -7.94 7.49
CA ASN A 204 12.79 -6.75 7.26
C ASN A 204 11.65 -6.67 8.28
N VAL A 205 10.95 -7.78 8.55
CA VAL A 205 9.91 -7.83 9.59
C VAL A 205 10.50 -7.51 10.95
N LYS A 206 11.61 -8.16 11.34
CA LYS A 206 12.24 -7.90 12.62
C LYS A 206 12.66 -6.45 12.79
N SER A 207 13.35 -5.88 11.80
CA SER A 207 13.75 -4.46 11.78
C SER A 207 12.57 -3.51 11.87
N LEU A 208 11.45 -3.80 11.19
CA LEU A 208 10.21 -3.02 11.27
C LEU A 208 9.69 -2.95 12.71
N PHE A 209 9.55 -4.11 13.35
CA PHE A 209 9.04 -4.18 14.71
C PHE A 209 10.00 -3.56 15.73
N GLU A 210 11.32 -3.73 15.56
CA GLU A 210 12.33 -3.08 16.40
C GLU A 210 12.28 -1.56 16.27
N THR A 211 12.18 -1.04 15.04
CA THR A 211 12.04 0.41 14.78
C THR A 211 10.78 0.96 15.41
N ALA A 212 9.63 0.31 15.20
CA ALA A 212 8.36 0.76 15.75
C ALA A 212 8.29 0.71 17.28
N ARG A 213 8.93 -0.28 17.92
CA ARG A 213 9.04 -0.37 19.39
C ARG A 213 9.92 0.73 19.99
N GLY A 214 10.82 1.32 19.21
CA GLY A 214 11.67 2.44 19.63
C GLY A 214 10.92 3.76 19.74
N GLU A 215 9.70 3.86 19.20
CA GLU A 215 8.87 5.06 19.24
C GLU A 215 8.06 5.17 20.54
N ASP A 216 7.66 6.38 20.90
CA ASP A 216 6.78 6.62 22.07
C ASP A 216 5.36 6.11 21.82
N SER A 217 4.88 6.22 20.60
CA SER A 217 3.62 5.66 20.12
C SER A 217 3.75 5.34 18.62
N ALA A 218 3.45 4.12 18.24
CA ALA A 218 3.56 3.68 16.85
C ALA A 218 2.38 2.82 16.40
N ILE A 219 2.09 2.91 15.10
CA ILE A 219 1.17 2.02 14.40
C ILE A 219 1.93 1.35 13.26
N ILE A 220 1.91 0.02 13.22
CA ILE A 220 2.26 -0.75 12.03
C ILE A 220 0.95 -1.09 11.32
N PHE A 221 0.80 -0.59 10.11
CA PHE A 221 -0.36 -0.84 9.26
C PHE A 221 0.03 -1.73 8.09
N PHE A 222 -0.53 -2.93 8.06
CA PHE A 222 -0.40 -3.87 6.96
C PHE A 222 -1.58 -3.73 6.00
N ASP A 223 -1.34 -3.23 4.80
CA ASP A 223 -2.35 -3.21 3.74
C ASP A 223 -2.31 -4.51 2.93
N GLU A 224 -3.47 -4.96 2.44
CA GLU A 224 -3.62 -6.24 1.74
C GLU A 224 -3.01 -7.42 2.53
N PHE A 225 -3.35 -7.49 3.82
CA PHE A 225 -2.73 -8.42 4.78
C PHE A 225 -2.83 -9.89 4.35
N GLU A 226 -3.84 -10.28 3.58
CA GLU A 226 -3.97 -11.61 3.00
C GLU A 226 -2.77 -12.03 2.16
N ALA A 227 -2.05 -11.08 1.57
CA ALA A 227 -0.84 -11.37 0.80
C ALA A 227 0.35 -11.80 1.67
N LEU A 228 0.42 -11.30 2.91
CA LEU A 228 1.47 -11.64 3.90
C LEU A 228 1.09 -12.84 4.77
N ALA A 229 -0.20 -12.96 5.09
CA ALA A 229 -0.74 -13.88 6.07
C ALA A 229 -1.49 -15.07 5.45
N ALA A 230 -1.18 -15.43 4.20
CA ALA A 230 -1.85 -16.50 3.48
C ALA A 230 -1.77 -17.84 4.22
N LYS A 231 -2.85 -18.65 4.12
CA LYS A 231 -2.91 -20.00 4.68
C LYS A 231 -1.74 -20.85 4.18
N ARG A 232 -1.17 -21.64 5.09
CA ARG A 232 -0.09 -22.57 4.79
C ARG A 232 -0.55 -23.62 3.77
N GLY A 233 0.25 -23.87 2.74
CA GLY A 233 -0.06 -24.86 1.70
C GLY A 233 0.34 -24.48 0.29
N GLY A 234 0.86 -23.28 0.08
CA GLY A 234 1.45 -22.86 -1.19
C GLY A 234 2.93 -23.24 -1.30
N ASN A 235 3.43 -23.41 -2.53
CA ASN A 235 4.84 -23.77 -2.83
C ASN A 235 5.85 -22.63 -2.56
N SER A 236 5.46 -21.54 -1.88
CA SER A 236 6.35 -20.42 -1.62
C SER A 236 7.18 -20.64 -0.36
N THR A 237 8.45 -20.95 -0.54
CA THR A 237 9.43 -21.13 0.55
C THR A 237 9.57 -19.86 1.41
N VAL A 238 9.41 -18.68 0.81
CA VAL A 238 9.49 -17.39 1.48
C VAL A 238 8.33 -17.22 2.47
N MET A 239 7.10 -17.47 2.05
CA MET A 239 5.91 -17.34 2.91
C MET A 239 5.92 -18.34 4.07
N ASN A 240 6.45 -19.56 3.86
CA ASN A 240 6.56 -20.57 4.90
C ASN A 240 7.48 -20.17 6.08
N ARG A 241 8.35 -19.17 5.89
CA ARG A 241 9.23 -18.62 6.92
C ARG A 241 8.76 -17.26 7.43
N LEU A 242 8.25 -16.42 6.54
CA LEU A 242 7.74 -15.11 6.87
C LEU A 242 6.56 -15.18 7.86
N VAL A 243 5.61 -16.09 7.62
CA VAL A 243 4.43 -16.25 8.48
C VAL A 243 4.81 -16.58 9.94
N PRO A 244 5.68 -17.58 10.23
CA PRO A 244 6.15 -17.84 11.60
C PRO A 244 6.87 -16.65 12.23
N GLU A 245 7.71 -15.93 11.49
CA GLU A 245 8.41 -14.75 12.01
C GLU A 245 7.43 -13.64 12.37
N LEU A 246 6.49 -13.33 11.48
CA LEU A 246 5.47 -12.32 11.73
C LEU A 246 4.61 -12.69 12.96
N LEU A 247 4.21 -13.96 13.10
CA LEU A 247 3.51 -14.45 14.28
C LEU A 247 4.34 -14.29 15.55
N SER A 248 5.65 -14.61 15.51
CA SER A 248 6.57 -14.46 16.64
C SER A 248 6.70 -12.99 17.06
N GLN A 249 6.83 -12.07 16.09
CA GLN A 249 6.90 -10.63 16.38
C GLN A 249 5.59 -10.12 16.99
N MET A 250 4.44 -10.64 16.55
CA MET A 250 3.14 -10.30 17.12
C MET A 250 2.93 -10.88 18.52
N ASP A 251 3.46 -12.06 18.83
CA ASP A 251 3.38 -12.66 20.16
C ASP A 251 4.29 -11.96 21.20
N GLY A 252 5.51 -11.56 20.79
CA GLY A 252 6.42 -10.77 21.61
C GLY A 252 5.86 -9.40 22.01
N PHE A 253 4.82 -8.96 21.31
CA PHE A 253 4.10 -7.71 21.53
C PHE A 253 3.35 -7.65 22.87
N THR A 254 2.85 -8.77 23.37
CA THR A 254 2.00 -8.82 24.58
C THR A 254 2.76 -9.02 25.87
N ALA A 255 4.01 -9.51 25.80
CA ALA A 255 4.80 -9.80 26.99
C ALA A 255 5.49 -8.56 27.57
N ASP A 256 5.93 -7.62 26.71
CA ASP A 256 6.75 -6.46 27.10
C ASP A 256 6.02 -5.11 27.00
N ASP A 257 4.91 -5.01 26.28
CA ASP A 257 4.22 -3.73 26.05
C ASP A 257 3.19 -3.42 27.15
N SER A 258 3.68 -3.27 28.37
CA SER A 258 2.86 -2.86 29.53
C SER A 258 2.23 -1.47 29.38
N GLN A 259 2.60 -0.69 28.36
CA GLN A 259 2.17 0.68 28.13
C GLN A 259 1.34 0.89 26.85
N GLY A 260 1.08 -0.14 26.04
CA GLY A 260 0.26 -0.02 24.83
C GLY A 260 0.83 0.90 23.74
N LYS A 261 2.16 1.02 23.66
CA LYS A 261 2.85 1.95 22.76
C LYS A 261 2.72 1.59 21.29
N LEU A 262 2.71 0.30 20.96
CA LEU A 262 2.61 -0.16 19.57
C LEU A 262 1.18 -0.68 19.29
N LEU A 263 0.61 -0.35 18.15
CA LEU A 263 -0.65 -0.87 17.64
C LEU A 263 -0.43 -1.54 16.28
N ILE A 264 -0.93 -2.75 16.13
CA ILE A 264 -0.95 -3.43 14.83
C ILE A 264 -2.33 -3.25 14.22
N LEU A 265 -2.37 -2.67 13.03
CA LEU A 265 -3.56 -2.58 12.19
C LEU A 265 -3.32 -3.41 10.93
N ALA A 266 -4.24 -4.27 10.57
CA ALA A 266 -4.23 -5.00 9.31
C ALA A 266 -5.50 -4.69 8.52
N ALA A 267 -5.38 -4.50 7.22
CA ALA A 267 -6.51 -4.32 6.31
C ALA A 267 -6.55 -5.46 5.29
N THR A 268 -7.74 -5.98 5.01
CA THR A 268 -7.95 -7.05 4.03
C THR A 268 -9.27 -6.91 3.30
N ASN A 269 -9.27 -7.31 2.04
CA ASN A 269 -10.50 -7.50 1.27
C ASN A 269 -10.99 -8.96 1.31
N ARG A 270 -10.12 -9.90 1.75
CA ARG A 270 -10.34 -11.35 1.71
C ARG A 270 -9.97 -11.99 3.05
N PRO A 271 -10.75 -11.75 4.12
CA PRO A 271 -10.41 -12.23 5.46
C PRO A 271 -10.37 -13.76 5.57
N TRP A 272 -11.05 -14.48 4.67
CA TRP A 272 -11.05 -15.95 4.60
C TRP A 272 -9.72 -16.54 4.08
N ASP A 273 -8.86 -15.74 3.42
CA ASP A 273 -7.55 -16.16 2.93
C ASP A 273 -6.46 -16.06 4.00
N ILE A 274 -6.74 -15.36 5.11
CA ILE A 274 -5.81 -15.20 6.24
C ILE A 274 -5.69 -16.50 7.03
N ASP A 275 -4.46 -16.88 7.42
CA ASP A 275 -4.21 -17.97 8.35
C ASP A 275 -4.85 -17.66 9.72
N SER A 276 -5.66 -18.60 10.22
CA SER A 276 -6.40 -18.44 11.47
C SER A 276 -5.50 -18.18 12.68
N ALA A 277 -4.22 -18.52 12.61
CA ALA A 277 -3.24 -18.21 13.65
C ALA A 277 -3.13 -16.69 13.93
N PHE A 278 -3.29 -15.84 12.91
CA PHE A 278 -3.28 -14.40 13.09
C PHE A 278 -4.53 -13.85 13.80
N LEU A 279 -5.64 -14.57 13.71
CA LEU A 279 -6.95 -14.16 14.24
C LEU A 279 -7.19 -14.58 15.69
N ARG A 280 -6.21 -15.24 16.33
CA ARG A 280 -6.28 -15.71 17.71
C ARG A 280 -5.66 -14.69 18.66
N PRO A 281 -6.15 -14.57 19.91
CA PRO A 281 -5.47 -13.79 20.94
C PRO A 281 -4.02 -14.26 21.13
N PRO A 282 -3.09 -13.36 21.36
CA PRO A 282 -3.26 -11.92 21.58
C PRO A 282 -3.08 -11.05 20.30
N ARG A 283 -3.12 -11.62 19.12
CA ARG A 283 -2.76 -11.00 17.84
C ARG A 283 -3.88 -10.07 17.33
N LEU A 284 -4.51 -10.36 16.17
CA LEU A 284 -5.60 -9.55 15.60
C LEU A 284 -6.95 -9.97 16.21
N THR A 285 -7.18 -9.53 17.44
CA THR A 285 -8.39 -9.90 18.21
C THR A 285 -9.60 -9.07 17.86
N GLN A 286 -9.39 -7.78 17.55
CA GLN A 286 -10.46 -6.86 17.19
C GLN A 286 -10.71 -6.94 15.68
N LYS A 287 -11.90 -7.43 15.30
CA LYS A 287 -12.34 -7.52 13.91
C LYS A 287 -13.39 -6.46 13.66
N ILE A 288 -13.15 -5.56 12.69
CA ILE A 288 -14.03 -4.43 12.39
C ILE A 288 -14.40 -4.50 10.91
N LEU A 289 -15.70 -4.71 10.64
CA LEU A 289 -16.23 -4.67 9.28
C LEU A 289 -16.38 -3.22 8.81
N VAL A 290 -15.74 -2.91 7.68
CA VAL A 290 -15.90 -1.63 6.99
C VAL A 290 -16.84 -1.85 5.80
N THR A 291 -18.09 -1.44 5.97
CA THR A 291 -19.17 -1.65 5.00
C THR A 291 -19.09 -0.68 3.81
N LEU A 292 -19.91 -0.94 2.80
CA LEU A 292 -20.19 0.05 1.75
C LEU A 292 -20.87 1.28 2.36
N PRO A 293 -20.66 2.47 1.75
CA PRO A 293 -21.30 3.70 2.23
C PRO A 293 -22.82 3.63 2.06
N ASP A 294 -23.54 3.98 3.12
CA ASP A 294 -24.98 4.21 3.09
C ASP A 294 -25.34 5.49 2.33
N TYR A 295 -26.63 5.78 2.17
CA TYR A 295 -27.07 6.97 1.43
C TYR A 295 -26.49 8.29 2.00
N PRO A 296 -26.52 8.57 3.31
CA PRO A 296 -25.90 9.78 3.86
C PRO A 296 -24.40 9.87 3.59
N ALA A 297 -23.69 8.75 3.68
CA ALA A 297 -22.26 8.71 3.38
C ALA A 297 -21.97 8.94 1.88
N ARG A 298 -22.78 8.37 0.98
CA ARG A 298 -22.66 8.63 -0.45
C ARG A 298 -22.91 10.09 -0.78
N LEU A 299 -23.96 10.68 -0.21
CA LEU A 299 -24.27 12.10 -0.37
C LEU A 299 -23.12 12.98 0.09
N PHE A 300 -22.58 12.72 1.29
CA PHE A 300 -21.42 13.45 1.82
C PHE A 300 -20.19 13.37 0.90
N LEU A 301 -19.88 12.18 0.33
CA LEU A 301 -18.76 12.02 -0.59
C LEU A 301 -18.94 12.84 -1.86
N ILE A 302 -20.16 12.86 -2.40
CA ILE A 302 -20.50 13.61 -3.61
C ILE A 302 -20.44 15.12 -3.33
N GLU A 303 -21.07 15.60 -2.27
CA GLU A 303 -21.03 17.01 -1.88
C GLU A 303 -19.59 17.48 -1.61
N LYS A 304 -18.79 16.67 -0.92
CA LYS A 304 -17.36 16.95 -0.70
C LYS A 304 -16.61 17.04 -2.02
N ALA A 305 -16.91 16.16 -2.99
CA ALA A 305 -16.26 16.15 -4.31
C ALA A 305 -16.61 17.37 -5.16
N PHE A 306 -17.82 17.93 -4.99
CA PHE A 306 -18.28 19.11 -5.72
C PHE A 306 -18.16 20.43 -4.95
N ARG A 307 -17.57 20.41 -3.77
CA ARG A 307 -17.30 21.65 -3.01
C ARG A 307 -16.43 22.59 -3.85
N ASN A 308 -16.92 23.83 -4.04
CA ASN A 308 -16.26 24.86 -4.87
C ASN A 308 -16.15 24.54 -6.38
N VAL A 309 -16.92 23.58 -6.88
CA VAL A 309 -17.05 23.29 -8.32
C VAL A 309 -18.28 24.06 -8.82
N PRO A 310 -18.20 24.80 -9.96
CA PRO A 310 -19.38 25.44 -10.53
C PRO A 310 -20.35 24.37 -11.04
N VAL A 311 -21.58 24.42 -10.56
CA VAL A 311 -22.67 23.48 -10.91
C VAL A 311 -23.89 24.24 -11.39
N ASP A 312 -24.61 23.68 -12.36
CA ASP A 312 -25.88 24.19 -12.88
C ASP A 312 -26.80 23.00 -13.17
N GLY A 313 -27.83 22.83 -12.34
CA GLY A 313 -28.78 21.72 -12.44
C GLY A 313 -28.21 20.34 -12.03
N PHE A 314 -27.01 20.26 -11.48
CA PHE A 314 -26.48 19.01 -10.90
C PHE A 314 -27.13 18.77 -9.53
N ASP A 315 -27.71 17.57 -9.34
CA ASP A 315 -28.30 17.14 -8.07
C ASP A 315 -27.48 16.01 -7.43
N ALA A 316 -26.85 16.32 -6.29
CA ALA A 316 -26.07 15.37 -5.52
C ALA A 316 -26.92 14.24 -4.91
N GLY A 317 -28.20 14.53 -4.58
CA GLY A 317 -29.13 13.54 -4.03
C GLY A 317 -29.47 12.46 -5.07
N VAL A 318 -29.79 12.88 -6.29
CA VAL A 318 -30.03 11.96 -7.42
C VAL A 318 -28.80 11.10 -7.72
N CYS A 319 -27.61 11.71 -7.69
CA CYS A 319 -26.36 10.97 -7.85
C CYS A 319 -26.17 9.94 -6.72
N ALA A 320 -26.46 10.32 -5.47
CA ALA A 320 -26.35 9.42 -4.31
C ALA A 320 -27.36 8.26 -4.36
N GLU A 321 -28.58 8.49 -4.82
CA GLU A 321 -29.57 7.42 -5.03
C GLU A 321 -29.13 6.42 -6.09
N ARG A 322 -28.63 6.92 -7.22
CA ARG A 322 -28.23 6.13 -8.38
C ARG A 322 -26.91 5.37 -8.19
N THR A 323 -26.15 5.63 -7.13
CA THR A 323 -24.90 4.97 -6.76
C THR A 323 -25.06 3.97 -5.62
N ASP A 324 -26.25 3.46 -5.38
CA ASP A 324 -26.47 2.41 -4.38
C ASP A 324 -25.63 1.15 -4.65
N GLY A 325 -25.07 0.55 -3.59
CA GLY A 325 -24.17 -0.60 -3.69
C GLY A 325 -22.75 -0.28 -4.20
N SER A 326 -22.42 0.99 -4.43
CA SER A 326 -21.09 1.43 -4.82
C SER A 326 -20.17 1.64 -3.62
N ASN A 327 -18.88 1.41 -3.79
CA ASN A 327 -17.88 1.77 -2.79
C ASN A 327 -17.48 3.26 -2.88
N ALA A 328 -16.76 3.76 -1.88
CA ALA A 328 -16.34 5.17 -1.84
C ALA A 328 -15.40 5.55 -3.00
N ALA A 329 -14.53 4.65 -3.42
CA ALA A 329 -13.60 4.89 -4.54
C ALA A 329 -14.33 5.00 -5.87
N ASP A 330 -15.34 4.16 -6.11
CA ASP A 330 -16.19 4.20 -7.30
C ASP A 330 -16.96 5.53 -7.39
N ILE A 331 -17.51 6.01 -6.26
CA ILE A 331 -18.23 7.29 -6.18
C ILE A 331 -17.30 8.46 -6.51
N VAL A 332 -16.10 8.49 -5.92
CA VAL A 332 -15.11 9.54 -6.21
C VAL A 332 -14.67 9.49 -7.68
N ALA A 333 -14.47 8.30 -8.24
CA ALA A 333 -14.15 8.12 -9.65
C ALA A 333 -15.28 8.65 -10.56
N LEU A 334 -16.54 8.34 -10.24
CA LEU A 334 -17.72 8.85 -10.95
C LEU A 334 -17.77 10.39 -10.89
N CYS A 335 -17.61 10.98 -9.70
CA CYS A 335 -17.57 12.44 -9.55
C CYS A 335 -16.48 13.09 -10.41
N ASN A 336 -15.31 12.45 -10.53
CA ASN A 336 -14.22 12.93 -11.40
C ASN A 336 -14.58 12.81 -12.89
N GLN A 337 -15.28 11.75 -13.30
CA GLN A 337 -15.78 11.62 -14.68
C GLN A 337 -16.80 12.72 -15.02
N ILE A 338 -17.74 13.00 -14.12
CA ILE A 338 -18.72 14.08 -14.29
C ILE A 338 -18.03 15.43 -14.45
N LYS A 339 -17.06 15.75 -13.57
CA LYS A 339 -16.27 16.99 -13.67
C LYS A 339 -15.46 17.06 -14.96
N MET A 340 -14.92 15.94 -15.43
CA MET A 340 -14.14 15.89 -16.68
C MET A 340 -14.99 16.22 -17.90
N ALA A 341 -16.28 15.88 -17.93
CA ALA A 341 -17.19 16.26 -19.02
C ALA A 341 -17.34 17.79 -19.10
N ALA A 342 -17.52 18.47 -17.96
CA ALA A 342 -17.58 19.94 -17.92
C ALA A 342 -16.24 20.59 -18.34
N VAL A 343 -15.10 20.01 -17.94
CA VAL A 343 -13.77 20.47 -18.38
C VAL A 343 -13.62 20.35 -19.90
N GLN A 344 -14.03 19.24 -20.50
CA GLN A 344 -13.97 19.05 -21.95
C GLN A 344 -14.83 20.09 -22.70
N ARG A 345 -16.03 20.40 -22.20
CA ARG A 345 -16.84 21.49 -22.76
C ARG A 345 -16.17 22.84 -22.64
N THR A 346 -15.61 23.16 -21.47
CA THR A 346 -14.86 24.41 -21.25
C THR A 346 -13.74 24.61 -22.28
N ILE A 347 -12.95 23.55 -22.53
CA ILE A 347 -11.86 23.58 -23.52
C ILE A 347 -12.42 23.79 -24.94
N SER A 348 -13.54 23.16 -25.28
CA SER A 348 -14.13 23.24 -26.62
C SER A 348 -14.72 24.60 -26.95
N VAL A 349 -15.13 25.40 -25.96
CA VAL A 349 -15.79 26.72 -26.14
C VAL A 349 -14.83 27.90 -25.98
N ASN A 350 -13.50 27.66 -25.99
CA ASN A 350 -12.47 28.72 -25.90
C ASN A 350 -12.53 29.60 -24.63
N GLY A 351 -12.72 29.01 -23.46
CA GLY A 351 -12.28 29.64 -22.22
C GLY A 351 -13.34 30.19 -21.26
N ALA A 352 -14.63 30.12 -21.58
CA ALA A 352 -15.66 30.36 -20.55
C ALA A 352 -15.85 29.08 -19.72
N THR A 353 -15.63 29.13 -18.40
CA THR A 353 -15.83 27.99 -17.51
C THR A 353 -17.28 27.48 -17.61
N SER A 354 -17.45 26.26 -18.11
CA SER A 354 -18.75 25.61 -18.20
C SER A 354 -19.07 24.91 -16.88
N PRO A 355 -20.20 25.18 -16.24
CA PRO A 355 -20.60 24.48 -15.02
C PRO A 355 -20.89 23.00 -15.31
N VAL A 356 -20.84 22.18 -14.26
CA VAL A 356 -21.31 20.80 -14.30
C VAL A 356 -22.84 20.80 -14.40
N THR A 357 -23.39 20.03 -15.34
CA THR A 357 -24.85 19.99 -15.62
C THR A 357 -25.45 18.63 -15.27
N ALA A 358 -26.78 18.56 -15.27
CA ALA A 358 -27.52 17.29 -15.14
C ALA A 358 -27.19 16.31 -16.29
N GLU A 359 -26.92 16.83 -17.51
CA GLU A 359 -26.52 15.99 -18.64
C GLU A 359 -25.21 15.29 -18.46
N ASP A 360 -24.22 15.93 -17.79
CA ASP A 360 -22.93 15.31 -17.44
C ASP A 360 -23.14 14.16 -16.48
N LEU A 361 -24.05 14.31 -15.52
CA LEU A 361 -24.44 13.27 -14.57
C LEU A 361 -25.05 12.07 -15.32
N GLU A 362 -26.04 12.30 -16.17
CA GLU A 362 -26.70 11.23 -16.94
C GLU A 362 -25.71 10.50 -17.84
N LEU A 363 -24.84 11.23 -18.53
CA LEU A 363 -23.82 10.66 -19.39
C LEU A 363 -22.84 9.77 -18.60
N ALA A 364 -22.37 10.23 -17.45
CA ALA A 364 -21.47 9.47 -16.60
C ALA A 364 -22.17 8.23 -16.02
N LEU A 365 -23.40 8.36 -15.53
CA LEU A 365 -24.19 7.25 -14.99
C LEU A 365 -24.53 6.19 -16.05
N SER A 366 -24.72 6.57 -17.31
CA SER A 366 -24.97 5.60 -18.39
C SER A 366 -23.83 4.58 -18.57
N ARG A 367 -22.60 4.99 -18.28
CA ARG A 367 -21.38 4.19 -18.40
C ARG A 367 -20.92 3.59 -17.06
N TYR A 368 -21.51 4.06 -15.98
CA TYR A 368 -21.10 3.68 -14.63
C TYR A 368 -21.52 2.24 -14.31
N ARG A 369 -20.60 1.51 -13.66
CA ARG A 369 -20.88 0.18 -13.08
C ARG A 369 -20.11 0.07 -11.76
N PRO A 370 -20.75 -0.32 -10.64
CA PRO A 370 -20.08 -0.58 -9.40
C PRO A 370 -19.01 -1.68 -9.56
N SER A 371 -17.85 -1.49 -8.93
CA SER A 371 -16.75 -2.45 -8.99
C SER A 371 -16.94 -3.63 -8.02
N VAL A 372 -17.74 -3.45 -6.97
CA VAL A 372 -17.99 -4.46 -5.95
C VAL A 372 -19.02 -5.47 -6.45
N GLN A 373 -18.66 -6.75 -6.38
CA GLN A 373 -19.56 -7.84 -6.76
C GLN A 373 -20.44 -8.28 -5.57
N LYS A 374 -21.69 -8.63 -5.83
CA LYS A 374 -22.60 -9.17 -4.80
C LYS A 374 -22.09 -10.46 -4.16
N SER A 375 -21.34 -11.27 -4.92
CA SER A 375 -20.67 -12.47 -4.44
C SER A 375 -19.72 -12.18 -3.28
N ASP A 376 -18.96 -11.08 -3.37
CA ASP A 376 -17.95 -10.72 -2.38
C ASP A 376 -18.62 -10.31 -1.06
N ILE A 377 -19.74 -9.58 -1.15
CA ILE A 377 -20.53 -9.20 0.03
C ILE A 377 -21.12 -10.46 0.72
N ILE A 378 -21.64 -11.42 -0.06
CA ILE A 378 -22.17 -12.66 0.47
C ILE A 378 -21.06 -13.48 1.16
N GLN A 379 -19.87 -13.52 0.57
CA GLN A 379 -18.74 -14.24 1.13
C GLN A 379 -18.24 -13.61 2.43
N LEU A 380 -18.20 -12.27 2.49
CA LEU A 380 -17.88 -11.54 3.72
C LEU A 380 -18.87 -11.86 4.84
N LYS A 381 -20.17 -11.82 4.57
CA LYS A 381 -21.21 -12.17 5.58
C LYS A 381 -21.05 -13.60 6.08
N ARG A 382 -20.83 -14.57 5.20
CA ARG A 382 -20.59 -15.97 5.59
C ARG A 382 -19.35 -16.12 6.47
N TRP A 383 -18.29 -15.38 6.15
CA TRP A 383 -17.08 -15.41 6.96
C TRP A 383 -17.35 -14.81 8.36
N GLU A 384 -18.06 -13.70 8.45
CA GLU A 384 -18.45 -13.05 9.70
C GLU A 384 -19.25 -13.99 10.60
N GLU A 385 -20.30 -14.63 10.04
CA GLU A 385 -21.10 -15.66 10.74
C GLU A 385 -20.21 -16.81 11.25
N SER A 386 -19.22 -17.25 10.48
CA SER A 386 -18.29 -18.31 10.87
C SER A 386 -17.35 -17.92 12.02
N GLN A 387 -17.14 -16.63 12.25
CA GLN A 387 -16.30 -16.12 13.32
C GLN A 387 -17.05 -15.86 14.63
N GLY A 388 -18.38 -15.97 14.62
CA GLY A 388 -19.23 -15.69 15.79
C GLY A 388 -19.23 -14.20 16.20
N VAL A 389 -19.04 -13.33 15.22
CA VAL A 389 -19.02 -11.86 15.40
C VAL A 389 -20.39 -11.31 15.02
#